data_16d8d7f8f602eae6ec224ba77201059d
#
_entry.id   16d8d7f8f602eae6ec224ba77201059d
#
_cell.length_a   1.000
_cell.length_b   1.000
_cell.length_c   1.000
_cell.angle_alpha   90.00
_cell.angle_beta   90.00
_cell.angle_gamma   90.00
#
_symmetry.space_group_name_H-M   'P 1'
#
loop_
_entity.id
_entity.type
_entity.pdbx_description
1 polymer ?
#
loop_
_entity_poly.entity_id
_entity_poly.type
_entity_poly.pdbx_seq_one_letter_code
_entity_poly.pdbx_strand_id
1 'polypeptide(L)'
;MNLLKVAICGGGRTGHLNAILFKQLPNVQVSMHTHNQEVIEHHVRHTPMQALLPDGSTLSARLDRVTSDTKAAVEDADIVIITVPAHARPQTLKDIAPHLTTSKPVFIGAIPGFCGFDWLAEATLPDRPNVVIWGMKDVPHTAF
;
A
#
# COMPACT_ATOMS: atom_id res chain seq x y z
N MET A 1 6.22 -12.72 18.26
CA MET A 1 5.80 -11.42 17.70
C MET A 1 4.83 -11.71 16.56
N ASN A 2 3.74 -10.98 16.52
CA ASN A 2 2.77 -11.13 15.44
C ASN A 2 3.32 -10.54 14.15
N LEU A 3 3.04 -11.20 13.03
CA LEU A 3 3.38 -10.72 11.70
C LEU A 3 2.44 -9.56 11.34
N LEU A 4 3.00 -8.40 10.99
CA LEU A 4 2.24 -7.25 10.49
C LEU A 4 2.12 -7.34 8.98
N LYS A 5 0.90 -7.28 8.46
CA LYS A 5 0.61 -7.36 7.03
C LYS A 5 0.24 -5.99 6.48
N VAL A 6 1.06 -5.48 5.59
CA VAL A 6 0.90 -4.18 4.94
C VAL A 6 0.58 -4.39 3.46
N ALA A 7 -0.52 -3.81 3.01
CA ALA A 7 -0.89 -3.77 1.60
C ALA A 7 -0.70 -2.33 1.07
N ILE A 8 0.01 -2.20 -0.04
CA ILE A 8 0.24 -0.92 -0.71
C ILE A 8 -0.51 -0.93 -2.04
N CYS A 9 -1.46 -0.01 -2.18
CA CYS A 9 -2.24 0.16 -3.40
C CYS A 9 -1.66 1.30 -4.23
N GLY A 10 -0.87 0.94 -5.23
CA GLY A 10 -0.18 1.85 -6.14
C GLY A 10 1.27 1.44 -6.37
N GLY A 11 1.61 1.17 -7.63
CA GLY A 11 2.95 0.77 -8.07
C GLY A 11 3.82 1.93 -8.57
N GLY A 12 3.50 3.17 -8.18
CA GLY A 12 4.32 4.35 -8.50
C GLY A 12 5.49 4.55 -7.53
N ARG A 13 6.22 5.64 -7.68
CA ARG A 13 7.41 5.96 -6.88
C ARG A 13 7.13 5.96 -5.37
N THR A 14 6.03 6.59 -4.95
CA THR A 14 5.63 6.61 -3.53
C THR A 14 5.34 5.20 -3.02
N GLY A 15 4.62 4.39 -3.80
CA GLY A 15 4.34 3.00 -3.45
C GLY A 15 5.61 2.16 -3.31
N HIS A 16 6.53 2.27 -4.26
CA HIS A 16 7.83 1.57 -4.23
C HIS A 16 8.64 1.93 -3.00
N LEU A 17 8.81 3.22 -2.73
CA LEU A 17 9.62 3.67 -1.59
C LEU A 17 9.01 3.20 -0.26
N ASN A 18 7.70 3.36 -0.08
CA ASN A 18 7.03 2.85 1.13
C ASN A 18 7.18 1.33 1.27
N ALA A 19 7.02 0.57 0.18
CA ALA A 19 7.20 -0.88 0.20
C ALA A 19 8.62 -1.28 0.63
N ILE A 20 9.64 -0.63 0.09
CA ILE A 20 11.04 -0.88 0.45
C ILE A 20 11.27 -0.58 1.93
N LEU A 21 10.78 0.56 2.43
CA LEU A 21 10.97 0.97 3.82
C LEU A 21 10.28 0.03 4.79
N PHE A 22 9.05 -0.38 4.54
CA PHE A 22 8.36 -1.35 5.39
C PHE A 22 9.08 -2.70 5.43
N LYS A 23 9.67 -3.13 4.30
CA LYS A 23 10.44 -4.40 4.26
C LYS A 23 11.78 -4.35 4.99
N GLN A 24 12.26 -3.18 5.42
CA GLN A 24 13.41 -3.09 6.32
C GLN A 24 13.04 -3.46 7.77
N LEU A 25 11.77 -3.44 8.12
CA LEU A 25 11.31 -3.75 9.47
C LEU A 25 11.18 -5.27 9.67
N PRO A 26 11.53 -5.79 10.85
CA PRO A 26 11.33 -7.20 11.16
C PRO A 26 9.84 -7.53 11.28
N ASN A 27 9.48 -8.76 10.94
CA ASN A 27 8.11 -9.28 11.06
C ASN A 27 7.04 -8.46 10.30
N VAL A 28 7.41 -7.88 9.16
CA VAL A 28 6.49 -7.18 8.25
C VAL A 28 6.41 -7.93 6.94
N GLN A 29 5.19 -8.25 6.54
CA GLN A 29 4.86 -8.78 5.22
C GLN A 29 4.28 -7.65 4.38
N VAL A 30 4.77 -7.47 3.15
CA VAL A 30 4.34 -6.40 2.26
C VAL A 30 3.79 -6.98 0.96
N SER A 31 2.55 -6.63 0.66
CA SER A 31 1.90 -6.88 -0.64
C SER A 31 1.71 -5.56 -1.38
N MET A 32 1.89 -5.57 -2.69
CA MET A 32 1.62 -4.42 -3.56
C MET A 32 0.56 -4.77 -4.59
N HIS A 33 -0.46 -3.93 -4.67
CA HIS A 33 -1.45 -3.95 -5.73
C HIS A 33 -1.06 -2.96 -6.82
N THR A 34 -0.89 -3.43 -8.05
CA THR A 34 -0.58 -2.59 -9.21
C THR A 34 -1.04 -3.24 -10.50
N HIS A 35 -1.45 -2.44 -11.48
CA HIS A 35 -1.73 -2.89 -12.84
C HIS A 35 -0.52 -2.74 -13.78
N ASN A 36 0.61 -2.23 -13.28
CA ASN A 36 1.82 -2.11 -14.07
C ASN A 36 2.48 -3.49 -14.25
N GLN A 37 2.38 -4.03 -15.46
CA GLN A 37 2.89 -5.35 -15.79
C GLN A 37 4.41 -5.47 -15.62
N GLU A 38 5.17 -4.42 -15.91
CA GLU A 38 6.61 -4.40 -15.73
C GLU A 38 7.00 -4.62 -14.26
N VAL A 39 6.30 -3.98 -13.34
CA VAL A 39 6.52 -4.14 -11.89
C VAL A 39 6.21 -5.58 -11.46
N ILE A 40 5.12 -6.14 -11.97
CA ILE A 40 4.74 -7.53 -11.67
C ILE A 40 5.78 -8.51 -12.23
N GLU A 41 6.22 -8.32 -13.47
CA GLU A 41 7.23 -9.17 -14.10
C GLU A 41 8.58 -9.12 -13.38
N HIS A 42 9.03 -7.94 -12.95
CA HIS A 42 10.25 -7.81 -12.15
C HIS A 42 10.16 -8.62 -10.86
N HIS A 43 9.00 -8.57 -10.20
CA HIS A 43 8.77 -9.38 -9.00
C HIS A 43 8.81 -10.89 -9.31
N VAL A 44 8.15 -11.33 -10.38
CA VAL A 44 8.15 -12.75 -10.81
C VAL A 44 9.57 -13.23 -11.13
N ARG A 45 10.39 -12.39 -11.76
CA ARG A 45 11.81 -12.68 -12.05
C ARG A 45 12.72 -12.58 -10.83
N HIS A 46 12.16 -12.35 -9.64
CA HIS A 46 12.91 -12.20 -8.40
C HIS A 46 13.84 -10.98 -8.34
N THR A 47 13.61 -10.00 -9.19
CA THR A 47 14.36 -8.74 -9.17
C THR A 47 13.93 -7.90 -7.96
N PRO A 48 14.83 -7.55 -7.04
CA PRO A 48 14.47 -6.73 -5.89
C PRO A 48 14.17 -5.29 -6.30
N MET A 49 13.25 -4.66 -5.58
CA MET A 49 13.05 -3.22 -5.67
C MET A 49 14.23 -2.51 -5.01
N GLN A 50 14.65 -1.39 -5.59
CA GLN A 50 15.79 -0.62 -5.09
C GLN A 50 15.45 0.86 -4.96
N ALA A 51 15.97 1.49 -3.92
CA ALA A 51 15.94 2.93 -3.73
C ALA A 51 17.36 3.44 -3.49
N LEU A 52 17.79 4.39 -4.32
CA LEU A 52 19.06 5.10 -4.14
C LEU A 52 18.82 6.23 -3.14
N LEU A 53 19.60 6.26 -2.08
CA LEU A 53 19.53 7.29 -1.05
C LEU A 53 20.42 8.48 -1.37
N PRO A 54 20.16 9.66 -0.76
CA PRO A 54 20.95 10.87 -1.00
C PRO A 54 22.45 10.74 -0.66
N ASP A 55 22.81 9.84 0.24
CA ASP A 55 24.19 9.54 0.61
C ASP A 55 24.91 8.58 -0.36
N GLY A 56 24.23 8.17 -1.43
CA GLY A 56 24.76 7.25 -2.44
C GLY A 56 24.57 5.77 -2.07
N SER A 57 24.05 5.45 -0.91
CA SER A 57 23.73 4.06 -0.54
C SER A 57 22.44 3.59 -1.21
N THR A 58 22.23 2.28 -1.25
CA THR A 58 21.04 1.68 -1.85
C THR A 58 20.29 0.83 -0.82
N LEU A 59 19.00 1.08 -0.67
CA LEU A 59 18.09 0.16 -0.02
C LEU A 59 17.53 -0.81 -1.05
N SER A 60 17.44 -2.07 -0.66
CA SER A 60 16.89 -3.11 -1.52
C SER A 60 15.87 -3.94 -0.75
N ALA A 61 14.77 -4.29 -1.40
CA ALA A 61 13.74 -5.11 -0.80
C ALA A 61 13.07 -6.01 -1.83
N ARG A 62 12.73 -7.21 -1.40
CA ARG A 62 11.85 -8.12 -2.13
C ARG A 62 10.54 -8.22 -1.39
N LEU A 63 9.45 -7.85 -2.05
CA LEU A 63 8.12 -7.91 -1.46
C LEU A 63 7.63 -9.37 -1.40
N ASP A 64 6.70 -9.62 -0.51
CA ASP A 64 6.09 -10.94 -0.38
C ASP A 64 5.12 -11.22 -1.54
N ARG A 65 4.49 -10.16 -2.05
CA ARG A 65 3.58 -10.24 -3.19
C ARG A 65 3.54 -8.95 -3.99
N VAL A 66 3.45 -9.06 -5.31
CA VAL A 66 3.10 -7.97 -6.23
C VAL A 66 2.09 -8.53 -7.23
N THR A 67 0.91 -7.93 -7.32
CA THR A 67 -0.20 -8.50 -8.08
C THR A 67 -1.19 -7.44 -8.55
N SER A 68 -1.89 -7.72 -9.64
CA SER A 68 -3.09 -6.99 -10.07
C SER A 68 -4.40 -7.55 -9.50
N ASP A 69 -4.35 -8.67 -8.81
CA ASP A 69 -5.48 -9.22 -8.08
C ASP A 69 -5.70 -8.46 -6.78
N THR A 70 -6.78 -7.69 -6.73
CA THR A 70 -7.12 -6.84 -5.59
C THR A 70 -7.33 -7.65 -4.33
N LYS A 71 -8.04 -8.77 -4.40
CA LYS A 71 -8.28 -9.64 -3.25
C LYS A 71 -6.97 -10.16 -2.69
N ALA A 72 -6.14 -10.74 -3.54
CA ALA A 72 -4.86 -11.30 -3.12
C ALA A 72 -3.92 -10.25 -2.49
N ALA A 73 -4.06 -8.97 -2.89
CA ALA A 73 -3.24 -7.90 -2.35
C ALA A 73 -3.66 -7.46 -0.94
N VAL A 74 -4.97 -7.39 -0.65
CA VAL A 74 -5.50 -6.74 0.56
C VAL A 74 -6.15 -7.68 1.57
N GLU A 75 -6.46 -8.92 1.19
CA GLU A 75 -7.05 -9.88 2.13
C GLU A 75 -6.13 -10.07 3.34
N ASP A 76 -6.72 -10.02 4.52
CA ASP A 76 -6.01 -10.18 5.79
C ASP A 76 -4.94 -9.10 6.08
N ALA A 77 -4.97 -7.94 5.38
CA ALA A 77 -4.11 -6.81 5.69
C ALA A 77 -4.48 -6.17 7.04
N ASP A 78 -3.46 -5.76 7.79
CA ASP A 78 -3.61 -4.93 9.00
C ASP A 78 -3.58 -3.44 8.64
N ILE A 79 -2.75 -3.09 7.66
CA ILE A 79 -2.60 -1.72 7.17
C ILE A 79 -2.74 -1.73 5.66
N VAL A 80 -3.57 -0.82 5.14
CA VAL A 80 -3.70 -0.55 3.71
C VAL A 80 -3.28 0.88 3.43
N ILE A 81 -2.30 1.06 2.56
CA ILE A 81 -1.75 2.37 2.18
C ILE A 81 -2.11 2.66 0.74
N ILE A 82 -2.88 3.72 0.54
CA ILE A 82 -3.30 4.18 -0.79
C ILE A 82 -2.27 5.21 -1.29
N THR A 83 -1.55 4.88 -2.34
CA THR A 83 -0.52 5.75 -2.94
C THR A 83 -0.84 6.15 -4.37
N VAL A 84 -2.00 5.74 -4.88
CA VAL A 84 -2.47 6.14 -6.21
C VAL A 84 -2.84 7.64 -6.23
N PRO A 85 -2.79 8.28 -7.41
CA PRO A 85 -3.24 9.66 -7.58
C PRO A 85 -4.69 9.87 -7.12
N ALA A 86 -5.03 11.10 -6.72
CA ALA A 86 -6.33 11.43 -6.16
C ALA A 86 -7.52 10.97 -7.01
N HIS A 87 -7.43 11.11 -8.33
CA HIS A 87 -8.49 10.70 -9.27
C HIS A 87 -8.73 9.18 -9.31
N ALA A 88 -7.74 8.37 -8.96
CA ALA A 88 -7.85 6.91 -8.95
C ALA A 88 -8.34 6.34 -7.60
N ARG A 89 -8.31 7.13 -6.53
CA ARG A 89 -8.68 6.70 -5.18
C ARG A 89 -10.11 6.18 -5.05
N PRO A 90 -11.13 6.82 -5.67
CA PRO A 90 -12.51 6.33 -5.56
C PRO A 90 -12.65 4.89 -6.08
N GLN A 91 -12.05 4.61 -7.22
CA GLN A 91 -12.11 3.26 -7.80
C GLN A 91 -11.31 2.27 -6.98
N THR A 92 -10.10 2.63 -6.57
CA THR A 92 -9.26 1.79 -5.71
C THR A 92 -9.97 1.39 -4.42
N LEU A 93 -10.61 2.34 -3.73
CA LEU A 93 -11.37 2.06 -2.51
C LEU A 93 -12.56 1.13 -2.76
N LYS A 94 -13.29 1.34 -3.86
CA LYS A 94 -14.40 0.44 -4.25
C LYS A 94 -13.91 -0.98 -4.53
N ASP A 95 -12.77 -1.11 -5.19
CA ASP A 95 -12.21 -2.41 -5.55
C ASP A 95 -11.72 -3.18 -4.32
N ILE A 96 -11.11 -2.51 -3.35
CA ILE A 96 -10.60 -3.18 -2.14
C ILE A 96 -11.69 -3.46 -1.11
N ALA A 97 -12.74 -2.64 -1.03
CA ALA A 97 -13.77 -2.72 0.01
C ALA A 97 -14.35 -4.13 0.22
N PRO A 98 -14.72 -4.91 -0.82
CA PRO A 98 -15.30 -6.24 -0.64
C PRO A 98 -14.31 -7.26 -0.05
N HIS A 99 -13.02 -6.99 -0.14
CA HIS A 99 -11.94 -7.93 0.19
C HIS A 99 -11.26 -7.66 1.52
N LEU A 100 -11.59 -6.55 2.18
CA LEU A 100 -11.05 -6.22 3.48
C LEU A 100 -11.58 -7.19 4.54
N THR A 101 -10.71 -7.65 5.42
CA THR A 101 -11.13 -8.50 6.54
C THR A 101 -12.12 -7.78 7.46
N THR A 102 -13.02 -8.53 8.05
CA THR A 102 -13.98 -8.06 9.07
C THR A 102 -13.64 -8.58 10.46
N SER A 103 -12.65 -9.48 10.57
CA SER A 103 -12.33 -10.19 11.80
C SER A 103 -11.37 -9.45 12.74
N LYS A 104 -10.75 -8.38 12.26
CA LYS A 104 -9.77 -7.57 13.01
C LYS A 104 -9.79 -6.11 12.54
N PRO A 105 -9.21 -5.18 13.31
CA PRO A 105 -9.02 -3.80 12.86
C PRO A 105 -8.17 -3.74 11.58
N VAL A 106 -8.58 -2.85 10.66
CA VAL A 106 -7.85 -2.54 9.43
C VAL A 106 -7.62 -1.03 9.38
N PHE A 107 -6.37 -0.62 9.28
CA PHE A 107 -5.97 0.78 9.19
C PHE A 107 -5.79 1.16 7.72
N ILE A 108 -6.72 1.96 7.18
CA ILE A 108 -6.68 2.40 5.78
C ILE A 108 -6.33 3.86 5.69
N GLY A 109 -5.27 4.19 4.98
CA GLY A 109 -4.81 5.56 4.84
C GLY A 109 -4.25 5.88 3.47
N ALA A 110 -4.01 7.17 3.24
CA ALA A 110 -3.40 7.68 2.02
C ALA A 110 -2.14 8.48 2.30
N ILE A 111 -1.17 8.38 1.41
CA ILE A 111 0.04 9.16 1.39
C ILE A 111 0.20 9.82 0.02
N PRO A 112 0.06 11.16 -0.05
CA PRO A 112 -0.50 12.08 0.94
C PRO A 112 -2.01 11.92 1.14
N GLY A 113 -2.51 12.34 2.29
CA GLY A 113 -3.92 12.16 2.70
C GLY A 113 -4.84 13.33 2.41
N PHE A 114 -4.47 14.27 1.54
CA PHE A 114 -5.35 15.40 1.20
C PHE A 114 -6.41 15.06 0.14
N CYS A 115 -7.15 16.08 -0.28
CA CYS A 115 -8.27 16.01 -1.23
C CYS A 115 -9.48 15.24 -0.68
N GLY A 116 -9.74 15.35 0.62
CA GLY A 116 -10.92 14.74 1.24
C GLY A 116 -10.88 13.22 1.26
N PHE A 117 -9.71 12.63 1.42
CA PHE A 117 -9.54 11.17 1.46
C PHE A 117 -10.39 10.53 2.56
N ASP A 118 -10.45 11.15 3.73
CA ASP A 118 -11.27 10.71 4.86
C ASP A 118 -12.77 10.62 4.50
N TRP A 119 -13.32 11.68 3.93
CA TRP A 119 -14.72 11.70 3.47
C TRP A 119 -14.99 10.67 2.38
N LEU A 120 -14.06 10.53 1.44
CA LEU A 120 -14.17 9.55 0.37
C LEU A 120 -14.15 8.12 0.94
N ALA A 121 -13.26 7.84 1.87
CA ALA A 121 -13.15 6.53 2.51
C ALA A 121 -14.38 6.21 3.34
N GLU A 122 -14.88 7.16 4.14
CA GLU A 122 -16.14 7.00 4.90
C GLU A 122 -17.33 6.73 3.99
N ALA A 123 -17.44 7.45 2.87
CA ALA A 123 -18.53 7.26 1.91
C ALA A 123 -18.43 5.92 1.15
N THR A 124 -17.22 5.40 0.95
CA THR A 124 -17.00 4.15 0.21
C THR A 124 -17.07 2.91 1.11
N LEU A 125 -16.75 3.07 2.40
CA LEU A 125 -16.69 2.00 3.38
C LEU A 125 -17.73 2.18 4.50
N PRO A 126 -19.02 2.39 4.17
CA PRO A 126 -20.06 2.48 5.18
C PRO A 126 -20.16 1.13 5.91
N ASP A 127 -20.61 1.16 7.17
CA ASP A 127 -20.87 -0.04 7.97
C ASP A 127 -19.65 -0.96 8.20
N ARG A 128 -18.45 -0.36 8.23
CA ARG A 128 -17.21 -1.06 8.51
C ARG A 128 -16.61 -0.60 9.86
N PRO A 129 -17.17 -1.04 10.99
CA PRO A 129 -16.74 -0.57 12.32
C PRO A 129 -15.31 -0.98 12.68
N ASN A 130 -14.73 -1.96 11.97
CA ASN A 130 -13.35 -2.40 12.16
C ASN A 130 -12.35 -1.60 11.33
N VAL A 131 -12.79 -0.66 10.48
CA VAL A 131 -11.90 0.17 9.66
C VAL A 131 -11.56 1.45 10.41
N VAL A 132 -10.26 1.74 10.51
CA VAL A 132 -9.73 3.00 11.02
C VAL A 132 -9.11 3.78 9.88
N ILE A 133 -9.65 4.96 9.61
CA ILE A 133 -9.18 5.83 8.52
C ILE A 133 -8.10 6.76 9.04
N TRP A 134 -7.00 6.88 8.28
CA TRP A 134 -5.91 7.80 8.57
C TRP A 134 -5.38 8.46 7.30
N GLY A 135 -4.61 9.53 7.44
CA GLY A 135 -3.95 10.19 6.34
C GLY A 135 -2.75 10.97 6.82
N MET A 136 -1.70 11.03 6.02
CA MET A 136 -0.57 11.91 6.27
C MET A 136 -0.79 13.23 5.55
N LYS A 137 -0.59 14.33 6.26
CA LYS A 137 -0.68 15.68 5.68
C LYS A 137 0.29 15.84 4.51
N ASP A 138 1.52 15.39 4.71
CA ASP A 138 2.59 15.50 3.74
C ASP A 138 3.18 14.12 3.42
N VAL A 139 3.88 14.03 2.29
CA VAL A 139 4.67 12.84 1.98
C VAL A 139 5.90 12.83 2.88
N PRO A 140 6.12 11.80 3.71
CA PRO A 140 7.23 11.78 4.66
C PRO A 140 8.61 11.73 3.99
N HIS A 141 8.64 11.35 2.72
CA HIS A 141 9.84 11.29 1.89
C HIS A 141 9.45 11.41 0.42
N THR A 142 10.35 11.96 -0.39
CA THR A 142 10.14 12.18 -1.82
C THR A 142 11.02 11.23 -2.62
N ALA A 143 10.43 10.58 -3.62
CA ALA A 143 11.15 9.73 -4.58
C ALA A 143 11.02 10.31 -6.00
N PHE A 144 12.11 10.27 -6.76
CA PHE A 144 12.19 10.77 -8.12
C PHE A 144 12.49 9.64 -9.11
#